data_2bbf4f0529e3f1d7c306c2b4f2bcbbd7
#
_entry.id   2bbf4f0529e3f1d7c306c2b4f2bcbbd7
#
_cell.length_a   1.000
_cell.length_b   1.000
_cell.length_c   1.000
_cell.angle_alpha   90.00
_cell.angle_beta   90.00
_cell.angle_gamma   90.00
#
_symmetry.space_group_name_H-M   'P 1'
#
loop_
_entity.id
_entity.type
_entity.pdbx_description
1 polymer ?
#
loop_
_entity_poly.entity_id
_entity_poly.type
_entity_poly.pdbx_seq_one_letter_code
_entity_poly.pdbx_strand_id
1 'polypeptide(L)'
;TMVDVLCINDEEARQLSEQYSLRTAAKMIMAMGPKTLIIKKGEHGALLFQGDRMFYCPALPLEDVFDPTGAGDTFVGGFIGYLAKTDDISFENMRRAIVHGSAMASFCVEKFGTERLFEITEADLASRVNEFRELASF
;
A
#
# COMPACT_ATOMS: atom_id res chain seq x y z
N THR A 1 19.42 11.38 4.11
CA THR A 1 18.29 12.02 3.46
C THR A 1 17.19 12.34 4.45
N MET A 2 16.33 13.26 4.09
CA MET A 2 15.22 13.71 4.93
C MET A 2 13.92 12.95 4.68
N VAL A 3 13.98 11.86 3.93
CA VAL A 3 12.80 11.07 3.60
C VAL A 3 12.55 10.03 4.68
N ASP A 4 11.40 10.13 5.36
CA ASP A 4 11.02 9.16 6.39
C ASP A 4 10.30 7.94 5.80
N VAL A 5 9.47 8.15 4.79
CA VAL A 5 8.73 7.08 4.12
C VAL A 5 8.96 7.18 2.61
N LEU A 6 9.40 6.08 2.02
CA LEU A 6 9.56 5.97 0.58
C LEU A 6 8.57 4.93 0.06
N CYS A 7 7.79 5.28 -0.96
CA CYS A 7 6.85 4.37 -1.59
C CYS A 7 7.22 4.21 -3.06
N ILE A 8 7.59 2.99 -3.45
CA ILE A 8 8.01 2.68 -4.83
C ILE A 8 7.38 1.37 -5.27
N ASN A 9 7.41 1.10 -6.58
CA ASN A 9 6.98 -0.20 -7.07
C ASN A 9 8.15 -1.20 -7.08
N ASP A 10 7.85 -2.46 -7.33
CA ASP A 10 8.85 -3.54 -7.28
C ASP A 10 9.94 -3.37 -8.34
N GLU A 11 9.60 -2.91 -9.55
CA GLU A 11 10.61 -2.64 -10.58
C GLU A 11 11.55 -1.53 -10.15
N GLU A 12 11.00 -0.43 -9.62
CA GLU A 12 11.80 0.68 -9.11
C GLU A 12 12.73 0.24 -7.98
N ALA A 13 12.23 -0.63 -7.11
CA ALA A 13 13.04 -1.17 -6.01
C ALA A 13 14.22 -1.97 -6.54
N ARG A 14 14.00 -2.81 -7.55
CA ARG A 14 15.06 -3.61 -8.16
C ARG A 14 16.08 -2.73 -8.89
N GLN A 15 15.61 -1.73 -9.60
CA GLN A 15 16.48 -0.79 -10.31
C GLN A 15 17.34 0.02 -9.34
N LEU A 16 16.73 0.57 -8.30
CA LEU A 16 17.42 1.43 -7.34
C LEU A 16 18.49 0.66 -6.55
N SER A 17 18.22 -0.59 -6.20
CA SER A 17 19.10 -1.42 -5.39
C SER A 17 20.02 -2.32 -6.19
N GLU A 18 19.72 -2.54 -7.47
CA GLU A 18 20.38 -3.51 -8.34
C GLU A 18 20.27 -4.94 -7.79
N GLN A 19 19.21 -5.22 -7.00
CA GLN A 19 18.93 -6.52 -6.41
C GLN A 19 17.60 -7.05 -6.90
N TYR A 20 17.53 -8.32 -7.24
CA TYR A 20 16.29 -8.96 -7.67
C TYR A 20 15.38 -9.27 -6.48
N SER A 21 15.94 -9.79 -5.39
CA SER A 21 15.18 -10.08 -4.18
C SER A 21 14.68 -8.80 -3.53
N LEU A 22 13.38 -8.68 -3.34
CA LEU A 22 12.79 -7.48 -2.74
C LEU A 22 13.21 -7.29 -1.28
N ARG A 23 13.45 -8.38 -0.55
CA ARG A 23 13.92 -8.27 0.83
C ARG A 23 15.34 -7.69 0.89
N THR A 24 16.21 -8.15 0.02
CA THR A 24 17.57 -7.61 -0.08
C THR A 24 17.55 -6.18 -0.60
N ALA A 25 16.70 -5.92 -1.61
CA ALA A 25 16.51 -4.58 -2.16
C ALA A 25 16.06 -3.61 -1.05
N ALA A 26 15.11 -4.03 -0.22
CA ALA A 26 14.60 -3.20 0.87
C ALA A 26 15.71 -2.82 1.86
N LYS A 27 16.55 -3.77 2.25
CA LYS A 27 17.65 -3.51 3.16
C LYS A 27 18.63 -2.48 2.59
N MET A 28 18.95 -2.59 1.30
CA MET A 28 19.86 -1.65 0.64
C MET A 28 19.26 -0.26 0.51
N ILE A 29 17.97 -0.17 0.16
CA ILE A 29 17.30 1.11 0.02
C ILE A 29 17.17 1.80 1.38
N MET A 30 16.80 1.08 2.42
CA MET A 30 16.68 1.65 3.76
C MET A 30 18.02 2.13 4.30
N ALA A 31 19.11 1.50 3.91
CA ALA A 31 20.45 1.96 4.25
C ALA A 31 20.80 3.31 3.62
N MET A 32 20.07 3.73 2.57
CA MET A 32 20.25 5.02 1.91
C MET A 32 19.55 6.18 2.64
N GLY A 33 18.73 5.88 3.66
CA GLY A 33 18.12 6.92 4.48
C GLY A 33 16.69 6.68 4.96
N PRO A 34 15.74 6.18 4.14
CA PRO A 34 14.35 6.04 4.57
C PRO A 34 14.22 5.11 5.77
N LYS A 35 13.41 5.51 6.74
CA LYS A 35 13.13 4.66 7.92
C LYS A 35 12.03 3.67 7.63
N THR A 36 11.16 3.99 6.67
CA THR A 36 10.03 3.16 6.27
C THR A 36 10.01 3.06 4.76
N LEU A 37 9.84 1.85 4.25
CA LEU A 37 9.78 1.59 2.82
C LEU A 37 8.53 0.80 2.50
N ILE A 38 7.78 1.25 1.49
CA ILE A 38 6.64 0.55 0.95
C ILE A 38 6.98 0.15 -0.49
N ILE A 39 6.89 -1.15 -0.78
CA ILE A 39 7.06 -1.65 -2.13
C ILE A 39 5.72 -2.16 -2.63
N LYS A 40 5.18 -1.50 -3.65
CA LYS A 40 3.93 -1.89 -4.29
C LYS A 40 4.24 -2.94 -5.35
N LYS A 41 3.44 -3.99 -5.38
CA LYS A 41 3.59 -5.11 -6.31
C LYS A 41 2.38 -5.25 -7.24
N GLY A 42 1.69 -4.15 -7.52
CA GLY A 42 0.51 -4.15 -8.37
C GLY A 42 -0.56 -5.11 -7.87
N GLU A 43 -0.97 -6.04 -8.72
CA GLU A 43 -1.98 -7.05 -8.39
C GLU A 43 -1.52 -8.05 -7.31
N HIS A 44 -0.24 -8.03 -6.96
CA HIS A 44 0.32 -8.94 -5.96
C HIS A 44 0.44 -8.31 -4.57
N GLY A 45 -0.14 -7.13 -4.35
CA GLY A 45 -0.19 -6.50 -3.04
C GLY A 45 0.95 -5.53 -2.76
N ALA A 46 1.25 -5.32 -1.48
CA ALA A 46 2.27 -4.39 -1.04
C ALA A 46 3.05 -4.92 0.15
N LEU A 47 4.32 -4.55 0.22
CA LEU A 47 5.21 -4.88 1.32
C LEU A 47 5.56 -3.60 2.09
N LEU A 48 5.53 -3.69 3.42
CA LEU A 48 5.94 -2.61 4.31
C LEU A 48 7.17 -3.06 5.09
N PHE A 49 8.19 -2.23 5.08
CA PHE A 49 9.42 -2.48 5.84
C PHE A 49 9.70 -1.30 6.78
N GLN A 50 10.00 -1.60 8.04
CA GLN A 50 10.43 -0.59 9.01
C GLN A 50 11.39 -1.26 9.98
N GLY A 51 12.67 -0.88 9.93
CA GLY A 51 13.71 -1.57 10.69
C GLY A 51 13.79 -3.02 10.26
N ASP A 52 13.71 -3.94 11.22
CA ASP A 52 13.72 -5.38 10.96
C ASP A 52 12.30 -5.95 10.78
N ARG A 53 11.29 -5.11 10.85
CA ARG A 53 9.88 -5.53 10.76
C ARG A 53 9.40 -5.48 9.32
N MET A 54 8.55 -6.43 8.97
CA MET A 54 7.96 -6.52 7.64
C MET A 54 6.48 -6.90 7.75
N PHE A 55 5.66 -6.30 6.89
CA PHE A 55 4.25 -6.64 6.78
C PHE A 55 3.88 -6.76 5.31
N TYR A 56 3.14 -7.79 4.97
CA TYR A 56 2.61 -8.00 3.63
C TYR A 56 1.10 -7.81 3.63
N CYS A 57 0.62 -6.93 2.77
CA CYS A 57 -0.81 -6.76 2.50
C CYS A 57 -1.11 -7.32 1.11
N PRO A 58 -1.90 -8.38 1.01
CA PRO A 58 -2.25 -8.94 -0.30
C PRO A 58 -3.18 -7.98 -1.05
N ALA A 59 -3.19 -8.08 -2.37
CA ALA A 59 -4.22 -7.43 -3.16
C ALA A 59 -5.51 -8.23 -3.03
N LEU A 60 -6.64 -7.53 -2.97
CA LEU A 60 -7.92 -8.20 -2.95
C LEU A 60 -8.27 -8.71 -4.34
N PRO A 61 -8.58 -10.01 -4.50
CA PRO A 61 -9.02 -10.53 -5.79
C PRO A 61 -10.39 -9.95 -6.14
N LEU A 62 -10.47 -9.23 -7.24
CA LEU A 62 -11.70 -8.62 -7.72
C LEU A 62 -12.16 -9.35 -8.98
N GLU A 63 -13.48 -9.58 -9.08
CA GLU A 63 -14.06 -10.20 -10.26
C GLU A 63 -14.03 -9.25 -11.46
N ASP A 64 -14.32 -7.97 -11.20
CA ASP A 64 -14.38 -6.95 -12.24
C ASP A 64 -13.27 -5.93 -12.03
N VAL A 65 -12.26 -5.98 -12.90
CA VAL A 65 -11.17 -4.98 -12.93
C VAL A 65 -11.24 -4.28 -14.27
N PHE A 66 -11.53 -2.98 -14.26
CA PHE A 66 -11.68 -2.21 -15.49
C PHE A 66 -10.41 -1.46 -15.86
N ASP A 67 -9.91 -0.62 -14.97
CA ASP A 67 -8.78 0.24 -15.28
C ASP A 67 -7.94 0.48 -14.04
N PRO A 68 -6.67 -0.01 -14.03
CA PRO A 68 -5.77 0.21 -12.90
C PRO A 68 -5.16 1.62 -12.86
N THR A 69 -5.47 2.47 -13.85
CA THR A 69 -4.92 3.82 -13.91
C THR A 69 -5.35 4.62 -12.69
N GLY A 70 -4.40 5.23 -12.02
CA GLY A 70 -4.65 6.03 -10.83
C GLY A 70 -4.73 5.23 -9.52
N ALA A 71 -4.72 3.90 -9.57
CA ALA A 71 -4.78 3.07 -8.37
C ALA A 71 -3.58 3.30 -7.45
N GLY A 72 -2.39 3.47 -8.03
CA GLY A 72 -1.18 3.76 -7.28
C GLY A 72 -1.26 5.07 -6.51
N ASP A 73 -1.74 6.12 -7.17
CA ASP A 73 -1.92 7.43 -6.55
C ASP A 73 -3.00 7.38 -5.47
N THR A 74 -4.07 6.64 -5.71
CA THR A 74 -5.14 6.44 -4.74
C THR A 74 -4.63 5.69 -3.51
N PHE A 75 -3.78 4.69 -3.71
CA PHE A 75 -3.15 3.96 -2.60
C PHE A 75 -2.33 4.92 -1.72
N VAL A 76 -1.45 5.71 -2.34
CA VAL A 76 -0.59 6.65 -1.61
C VAL A 76 -1.44 7.69 -0.89
N GLY A 77 -2.46 8.24 -1.55
CA GLY A 77 -3.37 9.20 -0.94
C GLY A 77 -4.11 8.62 0.26
N GLY A 78 -4.62 7.40 0.14
CA GLY A 78 -5.30 6.71 1.23
C GLY A 78 -4.37 6.40 2.41
N PHE A 79 -3.15 5.98 2.11
CA PHE A 79 -2.14 5.70 3.12
C PHE A 79 -1.77 6.97 3.91
N ILE A 80 -1.42 8.03 3.20
CA ILE A 80 -1.03 9.29 3.84
C ILE A 80 -2.20 9.91 4.58
N GLY A 81 -3.40 9.89 3.99
CA GLY A 81 -4.60 10.42 4.62
C GLY A 81 -4.93 9.72 5.94
N TYR A 82 -4.76 8.41 5.99
CA TYR A 82 -4.97 7.64 7.20
C TYR A 82 -3.96 8.02 8.29
N LEU A 83 -2.68 8.13 7.93
CA LEU A 83 -1.65 8.54 8.89
C LEU A 83 -1.90 9.95 9.42
N ALA A 84 -2.31 10.88 8.55
CA ALA A 84 -2.61 12.25 8.95
C ALA A 84 -3.80 12.30 9.90
N LYS A 85 -4.85 11.52 9.62
CA LYS A 85 -6.06 11.47 10.44
C LYS A 85 -5.78 10.88 11.83
N THR A 86 -4.95 9.84 11.90
CA THR A 86 -4.67 9.13 13.15
C THR A 86 -3.48 9.72 13.91
N ASP A 87 -2.66 10.52 13.25
CA ASP A 87 -1.45 11.14 13.83
C ASP A 87 -0.56 10.14 14.58
N ASP A 88 -0.34 8.98 13.96
CA ASP A 88 0.40 7.87 14.55
C ASP A 88 1.22 7.17 13.47
N ILE A 89 2.56 7.24 13.58
CA ILE A 89 3.49 6.65 12.64
C ILE A 89 4.12 5.35 13.15
N SER A 90 3.49 4.71 14.15
CA SER A 90 3.95 3.41 14.62
C SER A 90 3.80 2.36 13.51
N PHE A 91 4.57 1.29 13.61
CA PHE A 91 4.48 0.19 12.63
C PHE A 91 3.07 -0.40 12.58
N GLU A 92 2.46 -0.59 13.74
CA GLU A 92 1.10 -1.12 13.85
C GLU A 92 0.09 -0.25 13.09
N ASN A 93 0.21 1.07 13.25
CA ASN A 93 -0.70 1.98 12.56
C ASN A 93 -0.38 2.08 11.07
N MET A 94 0.88 1.99 10.69
CA MET A 94 1.26 1.95 9.27
C MET A 94 0.71 0.71 8.57
N ARG A 95 0.62 -0.42 9.26
CA ARG A 95 -0.04 -1.61 8.72
C ARG A 95 -1.50 -1.32 8.40
N ARG A 96 -2.21 -0.66 9.30
CA ARG A 96 -3.60 -0.25 9.07
C ARG A 96 -3.72 0.75 7.92
N ALA A 97 -2.77 1.66 7.83
CA ALA A 97 -2.72 2.65 6.76
C ALA A 97 -2.52 2.00 5.39
N ILE A 98 -1.69 0.96 5.31
CA ILE A 98 -1.47 0.17 4.08
C ILE A 98 -2.77 -0.52 3.65
N VAL A 99 -3.47 -1.14 4.59
CA VAL A 99 -4.74 -1.80 4.30
C VAL A 99 -5.78 -0.78 3.83
N HIS A 100 -5.83 0.38 4.49
CA HIS A 100 -6.74 1.45 4.12
C HIS A 100 -6.45 1.98 2.70
N GLY A 101 -5.19 2.23 2.39
CA GLY A 101 -4.78 2.65 1.05
C GLY A 101 -5.10 1.58 0.00
N SER A 102 -4.88 0.32 0.33
CA SER A 102 -5.19 -0.81 -0.55
C SER A 102 -6.69 -0.92 -0.80
N ALA A 103 -7.51 -0.70 0.23
CA ALA A 103 -8.96 -0.71 0.10
C ALA A 103 -9.44 0.42 -0.83
N MET A 104 -8.90 1.62 -0.66
CA MET A 104 -9.20 2.76 -1.54
C MET A 104 -8.82 2.46 -2.99
N ALA A 105 -7.62 1.93 -3.20
CA ALA A 105 -7.14 1.57 -4.53
C ALA A 105 -8.00 0.50 -5.19
N SER A 106 -8.51 -0.47 -4.41
CA SER A 106 -9.37 -1.53 -4.94
C SER A 106 -10.66 -0.98 -5.53
N PHE A 107 -11.25 0.05 -4.94
CA PHE A 107 -12.41 0.71 -5.51
C PHE A 107 -12.08 1.44 -6.81
N CYS A 108 -10.88 2.00 -6.89
CA CYS A 108 -10.42 2.70 -8.09
C CYS A 108 -10.36 1.79 -9.32
N VAL A 109 -9.93 0.53 -9.14
CA VAL A 109 -9.82 -0.42 -10.26
C VAL A 109 -11.10 -1.19 -10.54
N GLU A 110 -12.06 -1.17 -9.62
CA GLU A 110 -13.28 -1.99 -9.71
C GLU A 110 -14.27 -1.51 -10.77
N LYS A 111 -14.46 -0.19 -10.87
CA LYS A 111 -15.35 0.44 -11.85
C LYS A 111 -14.76 1.75 -12.30
N PHE A 112 -15.17 2.37 -13.26
CA PHE A 112 -14.93 3.74 -13.75
C PHE A 112 -13.75 4.53 -13.14
N GLY A 113 -12.73 3.88 -12.62
CA GLY A 113 -11.55 4.55 -12.08
C GLY A 113 -11.90 5.49 -10.92
N THR A 114 -11.42 6.73 -10.99
CA THR A 114 -11.61 7.71 -9.91
C THR A 114 -13.05 8.13 -9.69
N GLU A 115 -13.95 7.93 -10.67
CA GLU A 115 -15.38 8.27 -10.52
C GLU A 115 -16.01 7.46 -9.39
N ARG A 116 -15.62 6.20 -9.22
CA ARG A 116 -16.15 5.33 -8.18
C ARG A 116 -15.84 5.86 -6.78
N LEU A 117 -14.72 6.56 -6.62
CA LEU A 117 -14.30 7.08 -5.32
C LEU A 117 -15.26 8.13 -4.75
N PHE A 118 -15.95 8.88 -5.61
CA PHE A 118 -16.92 9.88 -5.17
C PHE A 118 -18.20 9.28 -4.61
N GLU A 119 -18.45 8.00 -4.92
CA GLU A 119 -19.65 7.30 -4.47
C GLU A 119 -19.41 6.46 -3.21
N ILE A 120 -18.15 6.33 -2.79
CA ILE A 120 -17.77 5.47 -1.67
C ILE A 120 -18.10 6.14 -0.34
N THR A 121 -18.82 5.44 0.50
CA THR A 121 -19.12 5.88 1.88
C THR A 121 -18.09 5.31 2.85
N GLU A 122 -18.08 5.84 4.08
CA GLU A 122 -17.24 5.29 5.14
C GLU A 122 -17.60 3.82 5.44
N ALA A 123 -18.89 3.49 5.33
CA ALA A 123 -19.37 2.12 5.52
C ALA A 123 -18.81 1.19 4.44
N ASP A 124 -18.79 1.63 3.18
CA ASP A 124 -18.22 0.87 2.07
C ASP A 124 -16.74 0.60 2.31
N LEU A 125 -16.02 1.62 2.74
CA LEU A 125 -14.59 1.51 3.02
C LEU A 125 -14.32 0.57 4.19
N ALA A 126 -15.08 0.67 5.27
CA ALA A 126 -14.94 -0.23 6.42
C ALA A 126 -15.22 -1.68 6.04
N SER A 127 -16.23 -1.92 5.21
CA SER A 127 -16.54 -3.25 4.71
C SER A 127 -15.39 -3.82 3.87
N ARG A 128 -14.81 -2.99 3.00
CA ARG A 128 -13.69 -3.41 2.15
C ARG A 128 -12.44 -3.71 2.99
N VAL A 129 -12.16 -2.90 3.99
CA VAL A 129 -11.06 -3.14 4.93
C VAL A 129 -11.26 -4.48 5.64
N ASN A 130 -12.50 -4.79 6.01
CA ASN A 130 -12.82 -6.08 6.65
C ASN A 130 -12.58 -7.26 5.70
N GLU A 131 -12.86 -7.11 4.41
CA GLU A 131 -12.55 -8.14 3.42
C GLU A 131 -11.05 -8.42 3.36
N PHE A 132 -10.21 -7.38 3.41
CA PHE A 132 -8.76 -7.54 3.49
C PHE A 132 -8.34 -8.28 4.76
N ARG A 133 -8.97 -7.95 5.88
CA ARG A 133 -8.68 -8.59 7.16
C ARG A 133 -9.00 -10.08 7.11
N GLU A 134 -10.13 -10.44 6.55
CA GLU A 134 -10.53 -11.84 6.41
C GLU A 134 -9.61 -12.60 5.46
N LEU A 135 -9.23 -11.97 4.35
CA LEU A 135 -8.34 -12.59 3.37
C LEU A 135 -6.97 -12.91 3.96
N ALA A 136 -6.45 -12.07 4.83
CA ALA A 136 -5.12 -12.20 5.40
C ALA A 136 -5.10 -12.94 6.75
N SER A 137 -6.25 -13.28 7.31
CA SER A 137 -6.35 -13.95 8.60
C SER A 137 -6.12 -15.47 8.50
N PHE A 138 -5.60 -16.00 9.58
CA PHE A 138 -5.51 -17.44 9.75
C PHE A 138 -6.57 -17.93 10.72
#